data_0a289eb74aff405393b90165493ce2f3
#
_entry.id   0a289eb74aff405393b90165493ce2f3
#
_cell.length_a   1.000
_cell.length_b   1.000
_cell.length_c   1.000
_cell.angle_alpha   90.00
_cell.angle_beta   90.00
_cell.angle_gamma   90.00
#
_symmetry.space_group_name_H-M   'P 1'
#
loop_
_entity.id
_entity.type
_entity.pdbx_description
1 polymer ?
#
loop_
_entity_poly.entity_id
_entity_poly.type
_entity_poly.pdbx_seq_one_letter_code
_entity_poly.pdbx_strand_id
1 'polypeptide(L)'
;MRTLKIVAPLLIAFSILLYIYVESTSPTASLPDVDLPHSEQSTEAAEMPLVSPLATIAETLTVNSPLASPPPPTVTHTITYDSAAVAADSTLTETAASRQTPIWRYEIIRTYPHDPTAFTQGLIWLDNIFYEGTGLRGRSSLRQVDRDTGDVLKQIDLPAQYFGEGITILGDKLYQLTWQSHTGFIYNKDTFTKLADFPYPTEGWGITHNGQQLIMSDGSSTLYIWDPDTLEELGQIQVTDQGQPVMRLNELEYIHGQIYANVWQTDHIAVIDPESGNVTAWLDLTGILAPADRTGQEDVLNGIAYNAENDTLYITGKLWPKLFEIRTVVPQ
;
A
#
# COMPACT_ATOMS: atom_id res chain seq x y z
N MET A 1 16.71 -26.14 34.85
CA MET A 1 17.04 -24.84 34.24
C MET A 1 16.36 -24.73 32.90
N ARG A 2 15.20 -24.12 32.89
CA ARG A 2 14.42 -23.81 31.67
C ARG A 2 13.90 -22.39 31.86
N THR A 3 14.52 -21.42 31.25
CA THR A 3 13.99 -20.07 31.11
C THR A 3 13.41 -19.94 29.73
N LEU A 4 12.10 -19.91 29.67
CA LEU A 4 11.31 -19.80 28.44
C LEU A 4 11.19 -18.34 28.08
N LYS A 5 11.61 -18.01 26.87
CA LYS A 5 11.44 -16.68 26.26
C LYS A 5 10.04 -16.57 25.67
N ILE A 6 9.15 -15.90 26.39
CA ILE A 6 7.85 -15.46 25.85
C ILE A 6 7.75 -13.96 26.14
N VAL A 7 8.26 -13.12 25.25
CA VAL A 7 8.15 -11.65 25.37
C VAL A 7 7.66 -10.98 24.09
N ALA A 8 7.73 -11.65 22.93
CA ALA A 8 7.43 -11.01 21.65
C ALA A 8 5.95 -10.65 21.36
N PRO A 9 4.92 -11.43 21.75
CA PRO A 9 3.55 -11.05 21.42
C PRO A 9 2.94 -9.96 22.31
N LEU A 10 3.52 -9.71 23.51
CA LEU A 10 2.94 -8.76 24.47
C LEU A 10 3.28 -7.30 24.14
N LEU A 11 4.44 -7.05 23.52
CA LEU A 11 4.88 -5.69 23.16
C LEU A 11 4.09 -5.12 21.98
N ILE A 12 3.70 -5.95 21.02
CA ILE A 12 2.91 -5.51 19.86
C ILE A 12 1.50 -5.12 20.29
N ALA A 13 0.88 -5.88 21.18
CA ALA A 13 -0.43 -5.56 21.74
C ALA A 13 -0.40 -4.27 22.57
N PHE A 14 0.73 -3.97 23.23
CA PHE A 14 0.87 -2.77 24.07
C PHE A 14 1.02 -1.50 23.23
N SER A 15 1.71 -1.55 22.09
CA SER A 15 1.86 -0.40 21.20
C SER A 15 0.53 -0.02 20.52
N ILE A 16 -0.28 -1.00 20.11
CA ILE A 16 -1.61 -0.75 19.54
C ILE A 16 -2.59 -0.24 20.62
N LEU A 17 -2.53 -0.77 21.84
CA LEU A 17 -3.37 -0.32 22.95
C LEU A 17 -2.98 1.09 23.43
N LEU A 18 -1.68 1.43 23.43
CA LEU A 18 -1.22 2.77 23.81
C LEU A 18 -1.63 3.80 22.76
N TYR A 19 -1.64 3.45 21.49
CA TYR A 19 -2.11 4.32 20.41
C TYR A 19 -3.62 4.61 20.51
N ILE A 20 -4.44 3.61 20.83
CA ILE A 20 -5.89 3.77 21.06
C ILE A 20 -6.17 4.54 22.35
N TYR A 21 -5.35 4.37 23.41
CA TYR A 21 -5.52 5.05 24.70
C TYR A 21 -5.20 6.55 24.65
N VAL A 22 -4.21 6.97 23.85
CA VAL A 22 -3.86 8.39 23.67
C VAL A 22 -4.96 9.15 22.93
N GLU A 23 -5.70 8.51 22.02
CA GLU A 23 -6.84 9.13 21.34
C GLU A 23 -8.08 9.31 22.27
N SER A 24 -8.19 8.53 23.35
CA SER A 24 -9.38 8.54 24.24
C SER A 24 -9.26 9.48 25.46
N THR A 25 -8.11 10.11 25.70
CA THR A 25 -7.86 10.92 26.91
C THR A 25 -7.50 12.38 26.66
N SER A 26 -7.94 13.00 25.56
CA SER A 26 -7.82 14.44 25.40
C SER A 26 -8.79 15.16 26.35
N PRO A 27 -8.32 16.05 27.24
CA PRO A 27 -9.21 16.80 28.11
C PRO A 27 -9.95 17.85 27.28
N THR A 28 -11.27 17.85 27.37
CA THR A 28 -12.13 18.96 26.91
C THR A 28 -11.82 20.20 27.70
N ALA A 29 -11.06 21.12 27.11
CA ALA A 29 -10.96 22.48 27.65
C ALA A 29 -12.23 23.24 27.28
N SER A 30 -13.01 23.61 28.27
CA SER A 30 -14.15 24.52 28.15
C SER A 30 -13.64 25.92 27.80
N LEU A 31 -14.07 26.45 26.67
CA LEU A 31 -13.90 27.87 26.33
C LEU A 31 -14.95 28.73 27.11
N PRO A 32 -14.63 29.97 27.49
CA PRO A 32 -15.56 30.84 28.19
C PRO A 32 -16.66 31.36 27.27
N ASP A 33 -17.85 31.48 27.85
CA ASP A 33 -19.06 32.07 27.24
C ASP A 33 -18.78 33.49 26.72
N VAL A 34 -19.06 33.70 25.43
CA VAL A 34 -19.21 35.07 24.87
C VAL A 34 -20.65 35.27 24.50
N ASP A 35 -21.29 36.20 25.24
CA ASP A 35 -22.65 36.70 24.99
C ASP A 35 -22.76 37.28 23.57
N LEU A 36 -23.75 36.82 22.81
CA LEU A 36 -24.25 37.47 21.60
C LEU A 36 -25.72 37.80 21.75
N PRO A 37 -26.17 38.97 21.27
CA PRO A 37 -27.51 39.48 21.56
C PRO A 37 -28.60 38.82 20.72
N HIS A 38 -29.77 38.68 21.36
CA HIS A 38 -31.03 38.21 20.80
C HIS A 38 -31.53 39.05 19.63
N SER A 39 -31.98 38.44 18.56
CA SER A 39 -32.96 39.04 17.64
C SER A 39 -34.07 38.05 17.36
N GLU A 40 -35.25 38.60 17.37
CA GLU A 40 -36.58 38.02 17.50
C GLU A 40 -37.06 37.14 16.32
N GLN A 41 -37.84 36.17 16.72
CA GLN A 41 -38.96 35.42 16.15
C GLN A 41 -39.49 35.79 14.77
N SER A 42 -39.74 34.76 13.95
CA SER A 42 -41.04 34.57 13.34
C SER A 42 -41.32 33.09 13.09
N THR A 43 -42.41 32.64 13.67
CA THR A 43 -43.06 31.35 13.56
C THR A 43 -43.80 31.26 12.21
N GLU A 44 -43.59 30.16 11.46
CA GLU A 44 -44.63 29.64 10.56
C GLU A 44 -44.51 28.13 10.48
N ALA A 45 -45.51 27.45 11.04
CA ALA A 45 -45.67 26.00 11.00
C ALA A 45 -46.39 25.61 9.71
N ALA A 46 -45.76 24.79 8.89
CA ALA A 46 -46.44 24.11 7.78
C ALA A 46 -46.58 22.62 8.15
N GLU A 47 -47.82 22.20 8.31
CA GLU A 47 -48.26 20.82 8.53
C GLU A 47 -47.92 19.94 7.32
N MET A 48 -47.31 18.80 7.53
CA MET A 48 -47.22 17.72 6.54
C MET A 48 -48.26 16.64 6.84
N PRO A 49 -49.01 16.14 5.83
CA PRO A 49 -50.05 15.13 6.05
C PRO A 49 -49.46 13.72 6.23
N LEU A 50 -50.06 12.97 7.17
CA LEU A 50 -49.87 11.54 7.38
C LEU A 50 -50.30 10.76 6.11
N VAL A 51 -49.43 9.89 5.62
CA VAL A 51 -49.80 8.86 4.63
C VAL A 51 -49.73 7.51 5.33
N SER A 52 -50.87 6.84 5.33
CA SER A 52 -51.09 5.48 5.88
C SER A 52 -50.32 4.39 5.11
N PRO A 53 -50.02 3.26 5.72
CA PRO A 53 -49.29 2.17 5.08
C PRO A 53 -50.16 1.38 4.11
N LEU A 54 -49.73 1.17 2.89
CA LEU A 54 -50.34 0.28 1.91
C LEU A 54 -49.76 -1.10 1.91
N ALA A 55 -50.65 -2.02 1.94
CA ALA A 55 -50.66 -3.46 1.83
C ALA A 55 -49.49 -4.15 1.07
N THR A 56 -49.00 -5.19 1.74
CA THR A 56 -48.17 -6.29 1.19
C THR A 56 -48.97 -7.05 0.14
N ILE A 57 -48.51 -7.04 -1.10
CA ILE A 57 -48.94 -8.01 -2.13
C ILE A 57 -47.82 -9.03 -2.28
N ALA A 58 -48.10 -10.26 -1.83
CA ALA A 58 -47.25 -11.41 -2.10
C ALA A 58 -47.60 -11.94 -3.51
N GLU A 59 -46.74 -11.71 -4.48
CA GLU A 59 -46.81 -12.43 -5.76
C GLU A 59 -45.97 -13.71 -5.65
N THR A 60 -46.65 -14.85 -5.74
CA THR A 60 -46.05 -16.17 -5.82
C THR A 60 -45.63 -16.42 -7.25
N LEU A 61 -44.33 -16.25 -7.54
CA LEU A 61 -43.73 -16.68 -8.80
C LEU A 61 -43.48 -18.20 -8.76
N THR A 62 -44.33 -18.97 -9.45
CA THR A 62 -44.05 -20.36 -9.78
C THR A 62 -43.01 -20.43 -10.89
N VAL A 63 -41.80 -20.79 -10.56
CA VAL A 63 -40.74 -21.10 -11.52
C VAL A 63 -40.92 -22.57 -11.97
N ASN A 64 -41.38 -22.75 -13.22
CA ASN A 64 -41.28 -24.03 -13.89
C ASN A 64 -39.83 -24.33 -14.24
N SER A 65 -39.25 -25.29 -13.56
CA SER A 65 -37.97 -25.87 -13.95
C SER A 65 -38.13 -26.69 -15.24
N PRO A 66 -37.30 -26.46 -16.27
CA PRO A 66 -37.24 -27.35 -17.40
C PRO A 66 -36.52 -28.66 -17.01
N LEU A 67 -37.08 -29.79 -17.52
CA LEU A 67 -36.58 -31.14 -17.36
C LEU A 67 -35.06 -31.21 -17.68
N ALA A 68 -34.34 -31.86 -16.78
CA ALA A 68 -32.95 -32.24 -16.99
C ALA A 68 -32.81 -33.19 -18.18
N SER A 69 -31.92 -32.85 -19.10
CA SER A 69 -31.49 -33.73 -20.19
C SER A 69 -30.69 -34.91 -19.63
N PRO A 70 -30.80 -36.13 -20.21
CA PRO A 70 -30.02 -37.27 -19.77
C PRO A 70 -28.54 -37.07 -20.04
N PRO A 71 -27.64 -37.64 -19.18
CA PRO A 71 -26.20 -37.54 -19.39
C PRO A 71 -25.76 -38.26 -20.66
N PRO A 72 -24.70 -37.81 -21.33
CA PRO A 72 -24.17 -38.49 -22.51
C PRO A 72 -23.59 -39.86 -22.12
N PRO A 73 -23.54 -40.81 -23.06
CA PRO A 73 -23.05 -42.16 -22.79
C PRO A 73 -21.57 -42.15 -22.46
N THR A 74 -21.19 -42.82 -21.37
CA THR A 74 -19.83 -43.05 -20.95
C THR A 74 -19.14 -43.96 -21.95
N VAL A 75 -18.22 -43.46 -22.74
CA VAL A 75 -17.35 -44.27 -23.60
C VAL A 75 -16.17 -44.74 -22.75
N THR A 76 -16.18 -46.02 -22.39
CA THR A 76 -15.04 -46.66 -21.71
C THR A 76 -14.01 -47.08 -22.76
N HIS A 77 -12.91 -46.33 -22.87
CA HIS A 77 -11.75 -46.78 -23.62
C HIS A 77 -10.89 -47.69 -22.75
N THR A 78 -10.87 -48.99 -23.05
CA THR A 78 -9.93 -49.92 -22.43
C THR A 78 -8.58 -49.75 -23.14
N ILE A 79 -7.61 -49.18 -22.46
CA ILE A 79 -6.24 -49.12 -22.94
C ILE A 79 -5.52 -50.37 -22.45
N THR A 80 -5.24 -51.31 -23.36
CA THR A 80 -4.37 -52.48 -23.10
C THR A 80 -2.92 -52.02 -23.25
N TYR A 81 -2.17 -52.03 -22.14
CA TYR A 81 -0.71 -51.85 -22.21
C TYR A 81 -0.05 -53.20 -22.56
N ASP A 82 0.63 -53.19 -23.67
CA ASP A 82 1.54 -54.28 -24.03
C ASP A 82 2.84 -54.11 -23.23
N SER A 83 3.14 -55.09 -22.37
CA SER A 83 4.32 -55.06 -21.52
C SER A 83 5.53 -55.70 -22.20
N ALA A 84 6.07 -55.04 -23.16
CA ALA A 84 7.39 -55.41 -23.69
C ALA A 84 8.23 -54.17 -24.05
N ALA A 85 9.38 -54.11 -23.42
CA ALA A 85 10.50 -53.19 -23.67
C ALA A 85 10.35 -51.75 -23.15
N VAL A 86 10.54 -51.55 -21.84
CA VAL A 86 11.10 -50.31 -21.34
C VAL A 86 12.56 -50.56 -20.98
N ALA A 87 13.44 -50.28 -21.96
CA ALA A 87 14.84 -50.04 -21.68
C ALA A 87 14.91 -48.80 -20.77
N ALA A 88 15.62 -48.93 -19.68
CA ALA A 88 15.86 -47.86 -18.73
C ALA A 88 16.59 -46.68 -19.40
N ASP A 89 15.86 -45.67 -19.78
CA ASP A 89 16.43 -44.34 -19.92
C ASP A 89 16.24 -43.61 -18.58
N SER A 90 17.25 -43.71 -17.75
CA SER A 90 17.34 -42.90 -16.53
C SER A 90 17.72 -41.48 -16.96
N THR A 91 16.75 -40.75 -17.53
CA THR A 91 16.84 -39.31 -17.60
C THR A 91 16.75 -38.80 -16.15
N LEU A 92 17.89 -38.32 -15.69
CA LEU A 92 18.08 -37.54 -14.48
C LEU A 92 16.95 -36.50 -14.41
N THR A 93 15.98 -36.75 -13.57
CA THR A 93 15.12 -35.68 -13.07
C THR A 93 16.04 -34.81 -12.23
N GLU A 94 16.62 -33.83 -12.86
CA GLU A 94 17.33 -32.76 -12.18
C GLU A 94 16.26 -32.14 -11.26
N THR A 95 16.27 -32.55 -10.02
CA THR A 95 15.51 -31.90 -8.97
C THR A 95 15.99 -30.47 -9.00
N ALA A 96 15.18 -29.56 -9.54
CA ALA A 96 15.44 -28.14 -9.46
C ALA A 96 15.61 -27.84 -7.97
N ALA A 97 16.87 -27.82 -7.54
CA ALA A 97 17.21 -27.35 -6.21
C ALA A 97 16.57 -25.96 -6.12
N SER A 98 15.66 -25.78 -5.19
CA SER A 98 15.03 -24.49 -4.90
C SER A 98 16.18 -23.48 -4.69
N ARG A 99 16.50 -22.72 -5.74
CA ARG A 99 17.49 -21.65 -5.62
C ARG A 99 16.86 -20.62 -4.71
N GLN A 100 17.53 -20.35 -3.60
CA GLN A 100 17.10 -19.27 -2.72
C GLN A 100 17.02 -17.97 -3.51
N THR A 101 15.99 -17.18 -3.24
CA THR A 101 15.82 -15.88 -3.86
C THR A 101 17.04 -15.00 -3.58
N PRO A 102 17.67 -14.40 -4.58
CA PRO A 102 18.88 -13.60 -4.40
C PRO A 102 18.66 -12.46 -3.41
N ILE A 103 19.69 -12.19 -2.59
CA ILE A 103 19.70 -11.04 -1.70
C ILE A 103 20.65 -10.01 -2.27
N TRP A 104 20.11 -8.88 -2.70
CA TRP A 104 20.87 -7.74 -3.16
C TRP A 104 21.32 -6.90 -1.96
N ARG A 105 22.44 -6.21 -2.15
CA ARG A 105 22.99 -5.26 -1.18
C ARG A 105 22.89 -3.85 -1.77
N TYR A 106 23.32 -2.87 -1.03
CA TYR A 106 23.34 -1.48 -1.44
C TYR A 106 24.71 -0.84 -1.22
N GLU A 107 24.95 0.21 -1.98
CA GLU A 107 26.03 1.18 -1.77
C GLU A 107 25.40 2.55 -1.61
N ILE A 108 25.73 3.26 -0.51
CA ILE A 108 25.25 4.64 -0.32
C ILE A 108 26.11 5.56 -1.19
N ILE A 109 25.48 6.24 -2.12
CA ILE A 109 26.09 7.23 -2.99
C ILE A 109 26.12 8.59 -2.30
N ARG A 110 24.99 8.97 -1.68
CA ARG A 110 24.84 10.24 -0.96
C ARG A 110 23.76 10.11 0.13
N THR A 111 23.88 10.99 1.12
CA THR A 111 22.87 11.15 2.16
C THR A 111 22.36 12.60 2.14
N TYR A 112 21.05 12.77 2.26
CA TYR A 112 20.37 14.04 2.29
C TYR A 112 19.63 14.23 3.62
N PRO A 113 19.39 15.49 4.03
CA PRO A 113 18.49 15.74 5.16
C PRO A 113 17.05 15.33 4.80
N HIS A 114 16.33 14.86 5.80
CA HIS A 114 14.92 14.56 5.69
C HIS A 114 14.19 15.04 6.95
N ASP A 115 12.94 15.44 6.82
CA ASP A 115 12.15 15.96 7.93
C ASP A 115 11.81 14.84 8.94
N PRO A 116 12.40 14.85 10.16
CA PRO A 116 12.15 13.81 11.16
C PRO A 116 10.73 13.81 11.73
N THR A 117 9.88 14.74 11.31
CA THR A 117 8.46 14.76 11.67
C THR A 117 7.57 14.17 10.57
N ALA A 118 8.14 13.84 9.41
CA ALA A 118 7.46 13.21 8.30
C ALA A 118 7.18 11.73 8.58
N PHE A 119 5.92 11.37 8.72
CA PHE A 119 5.50 9.97 8.75
C PHE A 119 5.29 9.50 7.31
N THR A 120 6.41 9.24 6.60
CA THR A 120 6.44 8.97 5.16
C THR A 120 5.65 7.73 4.78
N GLN A 121 4.71 7.92 3.86
CA GLN A 121 3.84 6.85 3.35
C GLN A 121 3.96 6.66 1.83
N GLY A 122 4.47 7.65 1.12
CA GLY A 122 4.76 7.54 -0.31
C GLY A 122 5.83 8.56 -0.69
N LEU A 123 6.71 8.19 -1.60
CA LEU A 123 7.83 9.01 -2.05
C LEU A 123 7.98 8.89 -3.56
N ILE A 124 8.13 10.03 -4.26
CA ILE A 124 8.34 10.07 -5.70
C ILE A 124 9.47 11.06 -6.01
N TRP A 125 10.36 10.71 -6.92
CA TRP A 125 11.36 11.60 -7.49
C TRP A 125 10.92 12.03 -8.89
N LEU A 126 10.69 13.32 -9.08
CA LEU A 126 10.30 13.89 -10.37
C LEU A 126 10.81 15.32 -10.50
N ASP A 127 11.41 15.66 -11.64
CA ASP A 127 11.85 17.02 -11.98
C ASP A 127 12.77 17.66 -10.90
N ASN A 128 13.68 16.86 -10.32
CA ASN A 128 14.61 17.28 -9.25
C ASN A 128 13.93 17.69 -7.92
N ILE A 129 12.72 17.23 -7.68
CA ILE A 129 11.93 17.49 -6.48
C ILE A 129 11.39 16.13 -5.96
N PHE A 130 11.36 15.97 -4.65
CA PHE A 130 10.56 14.91 -4.04
C PHE A 130 9.12 15.34 -3.88
N TYR A 131 8.20 14.44 -4.25
CA TYR A 131 6.82 14.49 -3.79
C TYR A 131 6.70 13.47 -2.66
N GLU A 132 6.11 13.88 -1.55
CA GLU A 132 6.01 13.04 -0.37
C GLU A 132 4.59 13.08 0.19
N GLY A 133 3.99 11.90 0.34
CA GLY A 133 2.76 11.67 1.09
C GLY A 133 3.09 11.28 2.52
N THR A 134 2.49 11.97 3.51
CA THR A 134 2.71 11.64 4.92
C THR A 134 1.43 11.20 5.60
N GLY A 135 1.55 10.32 6.60
CA GLY A 135 0.46 9.80 7.41
C GLY A 135 0.25 10.59 8.70
N LEU A 136 -0.55 10.03 9.59
CA LEU A 136 -1.05 10.49 10.88
C LEU A 136 -2.29 11.40 10.79
N ARG A 137 -3.42 10.95 11.36
CA ARG A 137 -4.66 11.73 11.38
C ARG A 137 -4.45 13.10 11.99
N GLY A 138 -4.96 14.15 11.31
CA GLY A 138 -4.77 15.54 11.69
C GLY A 138 -3.39 16.12 11.39
N ARG A 139 -2.47 15.31 10.78
CA ARG A 139 -1.12 15.71 10.40
C ARG A 139 -0.71 15.20 9.03
N SER A 140 -1.56 14.43 8.36
CA SER A 140 -1.30 13.91 7.00
C SER A 140 -1.20 15.03 6.00
N SER A 141 -0.21 14.96 5.13
CA SER A 141 0.05 15.99 4.13
C SER A 141 0.50 15.38 2.80
N LEU A 142 0.36 16.18 1.75
CA LEU A 142 1.00 15.99 0.46
C LEU A 142 1.94 17.16 0.23
N ARG A 143 3.22 16.90 -0.10
CA ARG A 143 4.22 17.95 -0.17
C ARG A 143 5.23 17.76 -1.30
N GLN A 144 5.81 18.87 -1.74
CA GLN A 144 7.02 18.94 -2.54
C GLN A 144 8.18 19.31 -1.62
N VAL A 145 9.29 18.60 -1.74
CA VAL A 145 10.45 18.75 -0.86
C VAL A 145 11.72 18.92 -1.69
N ASP A 146 12.52 19.90 -1.32
CA ASP A 146 13.84 20.11 -1.92
C ASP A 146 14.78 18.98 -1.48
N ARG A 147 15.45 18.35 -2.44
CA ARG A 147 16.31 17.19 -2.17
C ARG A 147 17.51 17.55 -1.30
N ASP A 148 18.16 18.68 -1.58
CA ASP A 148 19.46 18.99 -1.00
C ASP A 148 19.35 19.55 0.41
N THR A 149 18.23 20.24 0.71
CA THR A 149 17.98 20.86 2.01
C THR A 149 16.97 20.10 2.87
N GLY A 150 16.09 19.31 2.27
CA GLY A 150 14.94 18.70 2.96
C GLY A 150 13.81 19.70 3.27
N ASP A 151 13.90 20.93 2.75
CA ASP A 151 12.90 21.96 2.99
C ASP A 151 11.61 21.66 2.22
N VAL A 152 10.46 21.86 2.88
CA VAL A 152 9.16 21.76 2.24
C VAL A 152 8.89 22.99 1.39
N LEU A 153 8.89 22.80 0.07
CA LEU A 153 8.66 23.86 -0.92
C LEU A 153 7.17 24.19 -1.08
N LYS A 154 6.34 23.17 -0.94
CA LYS A 154 4.88 23.25 -1.07
C LYS A 154 4.21 22.16 -0.27
N GLN A 155 3.08 22.49 0.33
CA GLN A 155 2.29 21.51 1.12
C GLN A 155 0.81 21.82 1.04
N ILE A 156 0.01 20.75 1.06
CA ILE A 156 -1.39 20.78 1.46
C ILE A 156 -1.61 19.74 2.56
N ASP A 157 -2.47 20.06 3.52
CA ASP A 157 -2.86 19.13 4.57
C ASP A 157 -4.13 18.39 4.15
N LEU A 158 -4.20 17.11 4.49
CA LEU A 158 -5.41 16.34 4.33
C LEU A 158 -6.41 16.72 5.45
N PRO A 159 -7.74 16.63 5.18
CA PRO A 159 -8.72 16.76 6.25
C PRO A 159 -8.43 15.80 7.41
N ALA A 160 -8.58 16.27 8.65
CA ALA A 160 -8.09 15.60 9.86
C ALA A 160 -8.58 14.16 10.08
N GLN A 161 -9.72 13.79 9.47
CA GLN A 161 -10.25 12.42 9.55
C GLN A 161 -9.46 11.40 8.73
N TYR A 162 -8.66 11.83 7.76
CA TYR A 162 -7.90 10.94 6.89
C TYR A 162 -6.50 10.68 7.46
N PHE A 163 -6.06 9.46 7.27
CA PHE A 163 -4.67 9.09 7.40
C PHE A 163 -4.14 8.91 5.97
N GLY A 164 -3.28 9.83 5.52
CA GLY A 164 -2.69 9.79 4.17
C GLY A 164 -1.72 8.63 4.03
N GLU A 165 -1.71 8.03 2.87
CA GLU A 165 -0.90 6.86 2.52
C GLU A 165 -0.15 7.10 1.21
N GLY A 166 0.20 6.04 0.49
CA GLY A 166 0.98 6.06 -0.72
C GLY A 166 0.50 7.05 -1.77
N ILE A 167 1.45 7.55 -2.55
CA ILE A 167 1.22 8.48 -3.66
C ILE A 167 1.88 7.98 -4.94
N THR A 168 1.32 8.35 -6.09
CA THR A 168 1.97 8.17 -7.40
C THR A 168 1.58 9.28 -8.37
N ILE A 169 2.42 9.55 -9.37
CA ILE A 169 2.16 10.55 -10.40
C ILE A 169 2.15 9.88 -11.77
N LEU A 170 1.00 9.97 -12.47
CA LEU A 170 0.88 9.53 -13.86
C LEU A 170 0.33 10.66 -14.71
N GLY A 171 1.16 11.15 -15.63
CA GLY A 171 0.88 12.35 -16.40
C GLY A 171 0.80 13.60 -15.50
N ASP A 172 -0.33 14.32 -15.57
CA ASP A 172 -0.58 15.51 -14.74
C ASP A 172 -1.34 15.20 -13.45
N LYS A 173 -1.71 13.94 -13.24
CA LYS A 173 -2.48 13.50 -12.07
C LYS A 173 -1.56 12.93 -11.01
N LEU A 174 -1.75 13.38 -9.78
CA LEU A 174 -1.17 12.78 -8.57
C LEU A 174 -2.29 12.06 -7.82
N TYR A 175 -2.10 10.77 -7.58
CA TYR A 175 -3.02 9.92 -6.82
C TYR A 175 -2.48 9.77 -5.41
N GLN A 176 -3.35 9.86 -4.41
CA GLN A 176 -3.03 9.63 -3.00
C GLN A 176 -4.06 8.71 -2.37
N LEU A 177 -3.59 7.70 -1.68
CA LEU A 177 -4.44 6.78 -0.92
C LEU A 177 -4.65 7.28 0.51
N THR A 178 -5.62 6.67 1.19
CA THR A 178 -5.81 6.79 2.65
C THR A 178 -5.91 5.40 3.25
N TRP A 179 -5.49 5.24 4.51
CA TRP A 179 -5.42 3.94 5.16
C TRP A 179 -6.78 3.20 5.18
N GLN A 180 -7.66 3.52 6.11
CA GLN A 180 -8.91 2.79 6.39
C GLN A 180 -10.16 3.57 5.97
N SER A 181 -9.99 4.69 5.31
CA SER A 181 -11.12 5.52 4.91
C SER A 181 -11.70 5.12 3.55
N HIS A 182 -11.09 4.12 2.88
CA HIS A 182 -11.54 3.60 1.57
C HIS A 182 -11.76 4.71 0.54
N THR A 183 -10.96 5.77 0.65
CA THR A 183 -11.08 6.98 -0.17
C THR A 183 -9.69 7.39 -0.64
N GLY A 184 -9.51 7.54 -1.94
CA GLY A 184 -8.33 8.15 -2.53
C GLY A 184 -8.63 9.52 -3.09
N PHE A 185 -7.59 10.29 -3.33
CA PHE A 185 -7.66 11.62 -3.89
C PHE A 185 -6.85 11.71 -5.17
N ILE A 186 -7.35 12.49 -6.11
CA ILE A 186 -6.62 12.87 -7.32
C ILE A 186 -6.39 14.37 -7.27
N TYR A 187 -5.14 14.76 -7.45
CA TYR A 187 -4.72 16.16 -7.53
C TYR A 187 -4.07 16.45 -8.89
N ASN A 188 -4.10 17.70 -9.29
CA ASN A 188 -3.13 18.18 -10.27
C ASN A 188 -1.75 18.24 -9.60
N LYS A 189 -0.73 17.60 -10.18
CA LYS A 189 0.60 17.43 -9.57
C LYS A 189 1.33 18.76 -9.30
N ASP A 190 1.12 19.76 -10.17
CA ASP A 190 1.83 21.03 -10.09
C ASP A 190 1.17 22.00 -9.10
N THR A 191 -0.15 22.04 -9.08
CA THR A 191 -0.92 23.00 -8.26
C THR A 191 -1.36 22.43 -6.93
N PHE A 192 -1.42 21.10 -6.78
CA PHE A 192 -2.06 20.37 -5.68
C PHE A 192 -3.56 20.67 -5.55
N THR A 193 -4.16 21.19 -6.61
CA THR A 193 -5.61 21.36 -6.67
C THR A 193 -6.25 19.98 -6.74
N LYS A 194 -7.15 19.70 -5.80
CA LYS A 194 -7.92 18.45 -5.80
C LYS A 194 -8.85 18.41 -7.00
N LEU A 195 -8.77 17.34 -7.79
CA LEU A 195 -9.55 17.11 -9.00
C LEU A 195 -10.73 16.19 -8.73
N ALA A 196 -10.52 15.13 -7.94
CA ALA A 196 -11.55 14.14 -7.62
C ALA A 196 -11.23 13.38 -6.33
N ASP A 197 -12.25 12.70 -5.80
CA ASP A 197 -12.16 11.64 -4.81
C ASP A 197 -12.56 10.33 -5.50
N PHE A 198 -12.00 9.20 -5.06
CA PHE A 198 -12.37 7.89 -5.57
C PHE A 198 -12.44 6.86 -4.45
N PRO A 199 -13.42 5.94 -4.49
CA PRO A 199 -13.53 4.86 -3.52
C PRO A 199 -12.73 3.64 -3.93
N TYR A 200 -12.31 2.84 -2.96
CA TYR A 200 -11.78 1.49 -3.15
C TYR A 200 -12.13 0.59 -1.94
N PRO A 201 -12.21 -0.75 -2.12
CA PRO A 201 -12.84 -1.63 -1.12
C PRO A 201 -11.91 -2.08 0.02
N THR A 202 -10.60 -1.95 -0.14
CA THR A 202 -9.58 -2.42 0.81
C THR A 202 -8.99 -1.27 1.63
N GLU A 203 -8.03 -1.55 2.51
CA GLU A 203 -7.11 -0.52 2.99
C GLU A 203 -6.24 -0.04 1.83
N GLY A 204 -5.76 1.19 1.88
CA GLY A 204 -4.76 1.70 0.93
C GLY A 204 -3.43 1.86 1.65
N TRP A 205 -2.33 1.28 1.12
CA TRP A 205 -0.99 1.41 1.68
C TRP A 205 -0.04 2.08 0.68
N GLY A 206 0.47 1.36 -0.30
CA GLY A 206 1.33 1.90 -1.34
C GLY A 206 0.64 1.99 -2.69
N ILE A 207 1.12 2.84 -3.58
CA ILE A 207 0.66 2.93 -4.97
C ILE A 207 1.79 3.38 -5.88
N THR A 208 1.93 2.72 -7.02
CA THR A 208 2.84 3.10 -8.11
C THR A 208 2.14 2.90 -9.47
N HIS A 209 2.87 3.02 -10.57
CA HIS A 209 2.34 2.79 -11.92
C HIS A 209 3.39 2.21 -12.87
N ASN A 210 2.94 1.44 -13.85
CA ASN A 210 3.81 0.92 -14.94
C ASN A 210 3.81 1.81 -16.20
N GLY A 211 3.26 3.03 -16.11
CA GLY A 211 3.08 3.95 -17.22
C GLY A 211 1.72 3.86 -17.91
N GLN A 212 0.95 2.79 -17.67
CA GLN A 212 -0.36 2.54 -18.27
C GLN A 212 -1.43 2.22 -17.22
N GLN A 213 -1.04 1.60 -16.11
CA GLN A 213 -1.92 1.12 -15.06
C GLN A 213 -1.36 1.52 -13.69
N LEU A 214 -2.24 1.75 -12.74
CA LEU A 214 -1.89 1.92 -11.34
C LEU A 214 -1.74 0.55 -10.68
N ILE A 215 -0.84 0.44 -9.72
CA ILE A 215 -0.57 -0.76 -8.94
C ILE A 215 -0.63 -0.38 -7.47
N MET A 216 -1.51 -0.99 -6.69
CA MET A 216 -1.79 -0.63 -5.31
C MET A 216 -1.56 -1.82 -4.37
N SER A 217 -1.04 -1.56 -3.18
CA SER A 217 -0.92 -2.50 -2.06
C SER A 217 -1.90 -2.15 -0.94
N ASP A 218 -2.29 -3.17 -0.15
CA ASP A 218 -3.20 -3.03 1.01
C ASP A 218 -2.64 -3.69 2.28
N GLY A 219 -1.34 -4.03 2.29
CA GLY A 219 -0.70 -4.74 3.40
C GLY A 219 -0.89 -6.27 3.36
N SER A 220 -1.63 -6.81 2.43
CA SER A 220 -1.68 -8.24 2.14
C SER A 220 -0.54 -8.67 1.22
N SER A 221 -0.62 -9.87 0.67
CA SER A 221 0.25 -10.36 -0.41
C SER A 221 -0.32 -10.08 -1.80
N THR A 222 -1.40 -9.32 -1.91
CA THR A 222 -2.07 -8.98 -3.16
C THR A 222 -1.70 -7.57 -3.58
N LEU A 223 -1.34 -7.39 -4.84
CA LEU A 223 -1.27 -6.09 -5.49
C LEU A 223 -2.45 -5.97 -6.45
N TYR A 224 -3.13 -4.83 -6.44
CA TYR A 224 -4.31 -4.53 -7.24
C TYR A 224 -3.92 -3.68 -8.44
N ILE A 225 -4.37 -4.06 -9.63
CA ILE A 225 -4.11 -3.33 -10.87
C ILE A 225 -5.37 -2.54 -11.23
N TRP A 226 -5.23 -1.22 -11.38
CA TRP A 226 -6.35 -0.35 -11.73
C TRP A 226 -6.12 0.41 -13.03
N ASP A 227 -7.22 0.69 -13.72
CA ASP A 227 -7.24 1.66 -14.81
C ASP A 227 -7.09 3.08 -14.24
N PRO A 228 -6.15 3.90 -14.73
CA PRO A 228 -5.90 5.22 -14.15
C PRO A 228 -7.01 6.25 -14.42
N ASP A 229 -7.85 6.05 -15.41
CA ASP A 229 -8.91 6.99 -15.76
C ASP A 229 -10.25 6.62 -15.13
N THR A 230 -10.60 5.33 -15.12
CA THR A 230 -11.87 4.85 -14.55
C THR A 230 -11.73 4.40 -13.09
N LEU A 231 -10.52 4.06 -12.63
CA LEU A 231 -10.19 3.50 -11.32
C LEU A 231 -10.87 2.13 -11.07
N GLU A 232 -11.30 1.48 -12.13
CA GLU A 232 -11.79 0.11 -12.08
C GLU A 232 -10.62 -0.87 -11.91
N GLU A 233 -10.85 -1.91 -11.11
CA GLU A 233 -9.89 -2.99 -10.94
C GLU A 233 -9.81 -3.84 -12.22
N LEU A 234 -8.63 -3.92 -12.81
CA LEU A 234 -8.35 -4.71 -14.02
C LEU A 234 -7.83 -6.11 -13.70
N GLY A 235 -7.29 -6.31 -12.50
CA GLY A 235 -6.72 -7.58 -12.08
C GLY A 235 -5.93 -7.47 -10.78
N GLN A 236 -5.32 -8.60 -10.40
CA GLN A 236 -4.55 -8.74 -9.18
C GLN A 236 -3.27 -9.54 -9.44
N ILE A 237 -2.22 -9.23 -8.67
CA ILE A 237 -0.99 -9.99 -8.62
C ILE A 237 -0.87 -10.60 -7.22
N GLN A 238 -0.75 -11.92 -7.13
CA GLN A 238 -0.45 -12.60 -5.86
C GLN A 238 1.07 -12.69 -5.70
N VAL A 239 1.60 -11.99 -4.71
CA VAL A 239 3.05 -11.94 -4.49
C VAL A 239 3.51 -13.10 -3.61
N THR A 240 4.48 -13.85 -4.13
CA THR A 240 5.05 -15.01 -3.43
C THR A 240 6.57 -15.03 -3.52
N ASP A 241 7.20 -15.57 -2.49
CA ASP A 241 8.60 -15.98 -2.51
C ASP A 241 8.68 -17.48 -2.32
N GLN A 242 9.20 -18.21 -3.31
CA GLN A 242 9.28 -19.68 -3.31
C GLN A 242 7.92 -20.35 -2.99
N GLY A 243 6.84 -19.78 -3.51
CA GLY A 243 5.47 -20.27 -3.31
C GLY A 243 4.84 -19.91 -1.96
N GLN A 244 5.53 -19.13 -1.11
CA GLN A 244 4.95 -18.60 0.12
C GLN A 244 4.49 -17.15 -0.08
N PRO A 245 3.29 -16.76 0.39
CA PRO A 245 2.80 -15.39 0.23
C PRO A 245 3.68 -14.40 0.99
N VAL A 246 4.02 -13.28 0.33
CA VAL A 246 4.75 -12.16 0.93
C VAL A 246 3.75 -11.13 1.44
N MET A 247 3.52 -11.14 2.74
CA MET A 247 2.57 -10.24 3.40
C MET A 247 3.19 -8.87 3.71
N ARG A 248 2.36 -7.89 4.00
CA ARG A 248 2.73 -6.54 4.46
C ARG A 248 3.44 -5.72 3.39
N LEU A 249 3.06 -5.93 2.12
CA LEU A 249 3.49 -5.08 1.03
C LEU A 249 2.98 -3.66 1.29
N ASN A 250 3.89 -2.69 1.25
CA ASN A 250 3.58 -1.31 1.62
C ASN A 250 3.93 -0.38 0.46
N GLU A 251 4.75 0.61 0.68
CA GLU A 251 5.14 1.59 -0.31
C GLU A 251 5.79 0.91 -1.53
N LEU A 252 5.46 1.41 -2.73
CA LEU A 252 5.74 0.77 -4.01
C LEU A 252 6.42 1.71 -4.98
N GLU A 253 7.38 1.17 -5.76
CA GLU A 253 7.97 1.85 -6.90
C GLU A 253 8.12 0.88 -8.09
N TYR A 254 7.87 1.36 -9.32
CA TYR A 254 8.00 0.55 -10.54
C TYR A 254 9.28 0.91 -11.28
N ILE A 255 10.23 -0.05 -11.35
CA ILE A 255 11.60 0.19 -11.84
C ILE A 255 11.99 -0.92 -12.82
N HIS A 256 12.36 -0.56 -14.03
CA HIS A 256 12.85 -1.52 -15.05
C HIS A 256 11.94 -2.74 -15.26
N GLY A 257 10.63 -2.53 -15.24
CA GLY A 257 9.69 -3.62 -15.46
C GLY A 257 9.41 -4.47 -14.22
N GLN A 258 9.93 -4.10 -13.05
CA GLN A 258 9.70 -4.79 -11.78
C GLN A 258 9.06 -3.86 -10.74
N ILE A 259 8.33 -4.44 -9.79
CA ILE A 259 7.75 -3.72 -8.67
C ILE A 259 8.67 -3.87 -7.47
N TYR A 260 9.12 -2.76 -6.91
CA TYR A 260 9.84 -2.70 -5.65
C TYR A 260 8.84 -2.38 -4.55
N ALA A 261 8.79 -3.18 -3.51
CA ALA A 261 7.82 -3.03 -2.42
C ALA A 261 8.51 -3.04 -1.06
N ASN A 262 8.33 -2.00 -0.26
CA ASN A 262 8.66 -2.08 1.16
C ASN A 262 7.83 -3.19 1.82
N VAL A 263 8.47 -4.01 2.65
CA VAL A 263 7.76 -4.99 3.48
C VAL A 263 7.70 -4.45 4.91
N TRP A 264 6.52 -3.99 5.31
CA TRP A 264 6.34 -3.29 6.58
C TRP A 264 6.86 -4.08 7.79
N GLN A 265 7.53 -3.38 8.71
CA GLN A 265 8.25 -3.93 9.88
C GLN A 265 9.47 -4.79 9.52
N THR A 266 10.05 -4.60 8.36
CA THR A 266 11.34 -5.18 7.98
C THR A 266 12.24 -4.11 7.38
N ASP A 267 13.53 -4.40 7.25
CA ASP A 267 14.49 -3.57 6.53
C ASP A 267 14.70 -4.09 5.09
N HIS A 268 13.68 -4.73 4.50
CA HIS A 268 13.78 -5.34 3.18
C HIS A 268 12.78 -4.73 2.20
N ILE A 269 13.22 -4.66 0.94
CA ILE A 269 12.37 -4.38 -0.21
C ILE A 269 12.28 -5.65 -1.05
N ALA A 270 11.07 -6.08 -1.36
CA ALA A 270 10.81 -7.16 -2.31
C ALA A 270 10.90 -6.61 -3.73
N VAL A 271 11.67 -7.25 -4.60
CA VAL A 271 11.71 -6.98 -6.04
C VAL A 271 10.85 -8.04 -6.71
N ILE A 272 9.77 -7.62 -7.33
CA ILE A 272 8.66 -8.49 -7.75
C ILE A 272 8.51 -8.42 -9.26
N ASP A 273 8.46 -9.58 -9.91
CA ASP A 273 8.07 -9.70 -11.31
C ASP A 273 6.54 -9.54 -11.43
N PRO A 274 6.03 -8.51 -12.13
CA PRO A 274 4.60 -8.25 -12.19
C PRO A 274 3.81 -9.29 -13.00
N GLU A 275 4.46 -10.07 -13.87
CA GLU A 275 3.77 -11.08 -14.68
C GLU A 275 3.48 -12.35 -13.87
N SER A 276 4.42 -12.77 -13.04
CA SER A 276 4.30 -14.01 -12.24
C SER A 276 3.93 -13.77 -10.79
N GLY A 277 4.13 -12.57 -10.26
CA GLY A 277 4.01 -12.25 -8.84
C GLY A 277 5.14 -12.81 -7.98
N ASN A 278 6.17 -13.39 -8.59
CA ASN A 278 7.28 -13.95 -7.82
C ASN A 278 8.27 -12.87 -7.39
N VAL A 279 8.76 -12.97 -6.16
CA VAL A 279 9.92 -12.20 -5.71
C VAL A 279 11.16 -12.72 -6.43
N THR A 280 11.79 -11.87 -7.22
CA THR A 280 12.99 -12.18 -8.01
C THR A 280 14.27 -11.85 -7.25
N ALA A 281 14.18 -10.92 -6.28
CA ALA A 281 15.27 -10.58 -5.38
C ALA A 281 14.73 -9.89 -4.11
N TRP A 282 15.54 -9.91 -3.07
CA TRP A 282 15.35 -9.10 -1.86
C TRP A 282 16.47 -8.06 -1.80
N LEU A 283 16.13 -6.78 -1.66
CA LEU A 283 17.09 -5.74 -1.33
C LEU A 283 17.13 -5.58 0.19
N ASP A 284 18.27 -5.96 0.79
CA ASP A 284 18.50 -5.90 2.23
C ASP A 284 19.12 -4.54 2.59
N LEU A 285 18.35 -3.72 3.29
CA LEU A 285 18.71 -2.38 3.75
C LEU A 285 19.02 -2.35 5.27
N THR A 286 19.21 -3.51 5.88
CA THR A 286 19.54 -3.61 7.31
C THR A 286 20.70 -2.70 7.69
N GLY A 287 20.45 -1.77 8.61
CA GLY A 287 21.45 -0.85 9.13
C GLY A 287 21.73 0.38 8.28
N ILE A 288 20.96 0.65 7.22
CA ILE A 288 21.12 1.85 6.39
C ILE A 288 21.03 3.13 7.22
N LEU A 289 20.06 3.24 8.14
CA LEU A 289 20.03 4.28 9.15
C LEU A 289 20.91 3.87 10.31
N ALA A 290 22.14 4.40 10.35
CA ALA A 290 23.13 4.07 11.36
C ALA A 290 22.64 4.44 12.79
N PRO A 291 23.05 3.71 13.84
CA PRO A 291 22.66 4.05 15.20
C PRO A 291 23.03 5.47 15.65
N ALA A 292 24.11 6.03 15.11
CA ALA A 292 24.55 7.40 15.41
C ALA A 292 23.63 8.49 14.82
N ASP A 293 22.81 8.12 13.84
CA ASP A 293 21.88 9.02 13.15
C ASP A 293 20.47 8.95 13.72
N ARG A 294 20.23 8.02 14.66
CA ARG A 294 18.93 7.82 15.27
C ARG A 294 18.69 8.78 16.42
N THR A 295 17.49 9.34 16.45
CA THR A 295 16.98 10.22 17.50
C THR A 295 16.18 9.45 18.56
N GLY A 296 15.75 8.22 18.22
CA GLY A 296 14.88 7.38 19.04
C GLY A 296 13.39 7.60 18.80
N GLN A 297 13.05 8.38 17.77
CA GLN A 297 11.67 8.61 17.34
C GLN A 297 11.34 7.94 16.01
N GLU A 298 12.34 7.38 15.34
CA GLU A 298 12.19 6.75 14.04
C GLU A 298 11.28 5.52 14.13
N ASP A 299 10.38 5.41 13.14
CA ASP A 299 9.59 4.23 12.88
C ASP A 299 10.25 3.43 11.73
N VAL A 300 9.52 2.64 10.99
CA VAL A 300 10.05 1.69 10.02
C VAL A 300 10.55 2.33 8.73
N LEU A 301 11.39 1.59 8.02
CA LEU A 301 11.75 1.82 6.63
C LEU A 301 10.47 1.92 5.79
N ASN A 302 10.30 3.02 5.06
CA ASN A 302 9.18 3.23 4.13
C ASN A 302 9.45 4.44 3.24
N GLY A 303 9.36 4.25 1.93
CA GLY A 303 9.62 5.27 0.91
C GLY A 303 10.73 4.87 -0.03
N ILE A 304 10.37 4.63 -1.29
CA ILE A 304 11.24 4.31 -2.41
C ILE A 304 10.96 5.32 -3.51
N ALA A 305 11.98 5.98 -4.02
CA ALA A 305 11.85 6.76 -5.24
C ALA A 305 12.98 6.43 -6.19
N TYR A 306 12.73 6.46 -7.49
CA TYR A 306 13.71 6.08 -8.50
C TYR A 306 14.16 7.28 -9.33
N ASN A 307 15.47 7.43 -9.47
CA ASN A 307 16.10 8.38 -10.38
C ASN A 307 16.56 7.66 -11.65
N ALA A 308 15.77 7.78 -12.71
CA ALA A 308 16.06 7.16 -13.99
C ALA A 308 17.31 7.74 -14.71
N GLU A 309 17.71 8.97 -14.39
CA GLU A 309 18.88 9.59 -15.03
C GLU A 309 20.19 8.95 -14.58
N ASN A 310 20.27 8.58 -13.29
CA ASN A 310 21.49 8.05 -12.68
C ASN A 310 21.39 6.56 -12.34
N ASP A 311 20.23 5.95 -12.56
CA ASP A 311 19.92 4.58 -12.14
C ASP A 311 20.18 4.36 -10.64
N THR A 312 19.64 5.27 -9.81
CA THR A 312 19.78 5.24 -8.35
C THR A 312 18.42 5.25 -7.67
N LEU A 313 18.37 4.71 -6.45
CA LEU A 313 17.20 4.73 -5.59
C LEU A 313 17.38 5.77 -4.49
N TYR A 314 16.30 6.43 -4.14
CA TYR A 314 16.18 7.20 -2.91
C TYR A 314 15.36 6.41 -1.90
N ILE A 315 15.90 6.27 -0.70
CA ILE A 315 15.33 5.45 0.38
C ILE A 315 15.23 6.30 1.64
N THR A 316 14.09 6.24 2.30
CA THR A 316 13.89 6.84 3.63
C THR A 316 13.02 5.95 4.52
N GLY A 317 12.53 6.50 5.62
CA GLY A 317 11.61 5.83 6.54
C GLY A 317 10.75 6.82 7.30
N LYS A 318 9.73 6.31 7.97
CA LYS A 318 8.81 7.09 8.78
C LYS A 318 9.55 7.75 9.93
N LEU A 319 9.46 9.09 10.01
CA LEU A 319 10.16 9.90 11.01
C LEU A 319 11.70 9.79 10.96
N TRP A 320 12.25 9.41 9.83
CA TRP A 320 13.70 9.36 9.68
C TRP A 320 14.27 10.75 9.43
N PRO A 321 15.45 11.10 10.02
CA PRO A 321 16.11 12.38 9.78
C PRO A 321 16.92 12.42 8.48
N LYS A 322 16.98 11.31 7.74
CA LYS A 322 17.81 11.15 6.55
C LYS A 322 17.08 10.43 5.43
N LEU A 323 17.46 10.84 4.21
CA LEU A 323 17.14 10.16 2.96
C LEU A 323 18.46 9.74 2.32
N PHE A 324 18.51 8.53 1.78
CA PHE A 324 19.70 7.92 1.21
C PHE A 324 19.53 7.72 -0.30
N GLU A 325 20.48 8.23 -1.08
CA GLU A 325 20.66 7.84 -2.47
C GLU A 325 21.56 6.61 -2.51
N ILE A 326 21.05 5.52 -3.07
CA ILE A 326 21.77 4.25 -3.11
C ILE A 326 21.84 3.70 -4.54
N ARG A 327 22.81 2.82 -4.76
CA ARG A 327 22.87 1.90 -5.89
C ARG A 327 22.70 0.48 -5.38
N THR A 328 21.93 -0.33 -6.10
CA THR A 328 21.81 -1.76 -5.81
C THR A 328 23.07 -2.51 -6.24
N VAL A 329 23.50 -3.44 -5.40
CA VAL A 329 24.65 -4.32 -5.66
C VAL A 329 24.13 -5.74 -5.78
N VAL A 330 24.10 -6.24 -7.02
CA VAL A 330 23.64 -7.59 -7.34
C VAL A 330 24.80 -8.58 -7.12
N PRO A 331 24.59 -9.67 -6.38
CA PRO A 331 25.60 -10.72 -6.24
C PRO A 331 25.97 -11.33 -7.60
N GLN A 332 27.26 -11.58 -7.81
CA GLN A 332 27.77 -12.25 -9.02
C GLN A 332 27.55 -13.76 -8.96
#